data_18c62050b9dbe82e3ac5d8ee62756427
#
_entry.id   18c62050b9dbe82e3ac5d8ee62756427
#
_cell.length_a   1.000
_cell.length_b   1.000
_cell.length_c   1.000
_cell.angle_alpha   90.00
_cell.angle_beta   90.00
_cell.angle_gamma   90.00
#
_symmetry.space_group_name_H-M   'P 1'
#
loop_
_entity.id
_entity.type
_entity.pdbx_description
1 polymer ?
#
loop_
_entity_poly.entity_id
_entity_poly.type
_entity_poly.pdbx_seq_one_letter_code
_entity_poly.pdbx_strand_id
1 'polypeptide(L)'
;MTRFKNVFTVVTVVAVLSATKGYTQEYKRTLTEEILVSGTKDKVQISFAEKGNYTIYSGTSKQTIDWGKPIHLKSQQMYEVDKDSRRPYYAVVSSVQDTIYVAERKIPFDKVHNFRDIGGIKTKDGRVVNWGRFYRADALATIQDSEFDLFNDLGITKVFDLRGTHEVEKAPNNQPKQVKYIHVPVFNEVNAEYFKEIERKFMSGDFSLEDADQMLLDANRDFASLYTDKFKDLVHQILEEDTPIVYHCSAGKDRTGFTSALLLSILNVDRATILDEYEMTNFYTQHTIEDNIEKMSKLMPGIKKINKEAFRSMMGVKKEFLQMAFDTIDQKYGGMDNYIKNQLGISDQERKALIKRYTYKM
;
A
#
# COMPACT_ATOMS: atom_id res chain seq x y z
N MET A 1 6.11 11.23 -44.86
CA MET A 1 6.87 10.55 -43.80
C MET A 1 7.18 11.56 -42.71
N THR A 2 6.31 11.69 -41.72
CA THR A 2 6.50 12.62 -40.61
C THR A 2 6.37 11.82 -39.33
N ARG A 3 7.48 11.66 -38.61
CA ARG A 3 7.56 10.92 -37.33
C ARG A 3 6.88 11.74 -36.26
N PHE A 4 5.81 11.20 -35.67
CA PHE A 4 5.26 11.66 -34.41
C PHE A 4 6.17 11.16 -33.27
N LYS A 5 6.86 12.06 -32.62
CA LYS A 5 7.51 11.83 -31.32
C LYS A 5 6.48 12.10 -30.24
N ASN A 6 6.00 11.06 -29.60
CA ASN A 6 5.25 11.18 -28.35
C ASN A 6 6.24 11.56 -27.25
N VAL A 7 6.19 12.82 -26.83
CA VAL A 7 6.87 13.29 -25.62
C VAL A 7 5.89 13.12 -24.47
N PHE A 8 6.08 12.10 -23.65
CA PHE A 8 5.42 12.01 -22.36
C PHE A 8 6.02 13.05 -21.42
N THR A 9 5.31 14.14 -21.22
CA THR A 9 5.68 15.16 -20.23
C THR A 9 5.17 14.69 -18.88
N VAL A 10 6.07 14.24 -18.00
CA VAL A 10 5.77 14.01 -16.59
C VAL A 10 5.54 15.36 -15.92
N VAL A 11 4.29 15.70 -15.67
CA VAL A 11 3.93 16.91 -14.93
C VAL A 11 4.01 16.58 -13.42
N THR A 12 5.08 17.04 -12.78
CA THR A 12 5.19 17.05 -11.31
C THR A 12 4.35 18.20 -10.78
N VAL A 13 3.18 17.92 -10.23
CA VAL A 13 2.39 18.94 -9.54
C VAL A 13 2.88 19.03 -8.09
N VAL A 14 3.56 20.11 -7.77
CA VAL A 14 3.94 20.46 -6.39
C VAL A 14 2.73 21.10 -5.73
N ALA A 15 2.07 20.37 -4.85
CA ALA A 15 1.04 20.92 -3.99
C ALA A 15 1.70 21.49 -2.72
N VAL A 16 1.83 22.82 -2.65
CA VAL A 16 2.28 23.53 -1.45
C VAL A 16 1.08 23.68 -0.53
N LEU A 17 0.94 22.81 0.47
CA LEU A 17 0.04 23.04 1.58
C LEU A 17 0.71 24.00 2.56
N SER A 18 0.07 25.14 2.82
CA SER A 18 0.56 26.19 3.74
C SER A 18 0.74 25.64 5.16
N ALA A 19 1.93 25.87 5.68
CA ALA A 19 2.49 25.30 6.89
C ALA A 19 1.82 25.76 8.18
N THR A 20 1.48 24.81 9.01
CA THR A 20 1.83 24.87 10.43
C THR A 20 2.95 23.88 10.65
N LYS A 21 4.05 24.27 11.31
CA LYS A 21 5.31 23.55 11.48
C LYS A 21 5.19 22.02 11.50
N GLY A 22 5.15 21.40 10.32
CA GLY A 22 5.17 19.98 10.08
C GLY A 22 5.65 19.80 8.65
N TYR A 23 6.59 18.94 8.44
CA TYR A 23 7.23 18.66 7.16
C TYR A 23 6.20 18.60 6.04
N THR A 24 6.31 19.47 5.04
CA THR A 24 5.57 19.39 3.79
C THR A 24 6.00 18.14 3.04
N GLN A 25 5.20 17.09 3.13
CA GLN A 25 5.39 15.90 2.32
C GLN A 25 4.92 16.18 0.90
N GLU A 26 5.83 16.12 -0.04
CA GLU A 26 5.53 16.17 -1.47
C GLU A 26 4.89 14.85 -1.87
N TYR A 27 3.58 14.84 -2.13
CA TYR A 27 2.89 13.66 -2.61
C TYR A 27 3.27 13.41 -4.09
N LYS A 28 3.96 12.32 -4.36
CA LYS A 28 4.21 11.87 -5.73
C LYS A 28 2.97 11.19 -6.27
N ARG A 29 2.40 11.73 -7.35
CA ARG A 29 1.37 11.08 -8.13
C ARG A 29 1.96 9.81 -8.73
N THR A 30 1.35 8.64 -8.50
CA THR A 30 1.74 7.42 -9.20
C THR A 30 1.38 7.55 -10.68
N LEU A 31 2.12 6.88 -11.55
CA LEU A 31 1.99 6.99 -13.01
C LEU A 31 0.57 6.68 -13.55
N THR A 32 -0.28 6.07 -12.74
CA THR A 32 -1.63 5.64 -13.13
C THR A 32 -2.75 6.51 -12.60
N GLU A 33 -2.46 7.48 -11.72
CA GLU A 33 -3.49 8.33 -11.12
C GLU A 33 -3.69 9.60 -11.92
N GLU A 34 -4.81 9.68 -12.67
CA GLU A 34 -5.22 10.91 -13.36
C GLU A 34 -5.82 11.93 -12.38
N ILE A 35 -6.43 11.43 -11.31
CA ILE A 35 -7.06 12.22 -10.25
C ILE A 35 -6.51 11.77 -8.92
N LEU A 36 -5.93 12.69 -8.17
CA LEU A 36 -5.37 12.45 -6.86
C LEU A 36 -6.25 13.10 -5.79
N VAL A 37 -6.58 12.33 -4.75
CA VAL A 37 -7.26 12.83 -3.55
C VAL A 37 -6.27 12.79 -2.39
N SER A 38 -6.03 13.95 -1.80
CA SER A 38 -5.22 14.10 -0.58
C SER A 38 -5.95 14.97 0.42
N GLY A 39 -5.77 14.73 1.71
CA GLY A 39 -6.53 15.44 2.71
C GLY A 39 -5.75 15.77 3.97
N THR A 40 -6.25 16.76 4.68
CA THR A 40 -5.98 17.04 6.08
C THR A 40 -7.11 16.47 6.94
N LYS A 41 -7.12 16.79 8.24
CA LYS A 41 -8.20 16.37 9.13
C LYS A 41 -9.57 16.86 8.65
N ASP A 42 -9.64 18.12 8.18
CA ASP A 42 -10.92 18.79 7.93
C ASP A 42 -11.17 19.07 6.43
N LYS A 43 -10.16 18.95 5.58
CA LYS A 43 -10.25 19.30 4.16
C LYS A 43 -9.72 18.21 3.24
N VAL A 44 -10.27 18.17 2.04
CA VAL A 44 -9.81 17.33 0.94
C VAL A 44 -9.42 18.22 -0.24
N GLN A 45 -8.29 17.89 -0.84
CA GLN A 45 -7.85 18.44 -2.12
C GLN A 45 -7.96 17.36 -3.20
N ILE A 46 -8.67 17.66 -4.26
CA ILE A 46 -8.78 16.84 -5.46
C ILE A 46 -7.93 17.51 -6.55
N SER A 47 -6.90 16.82 -7.02
CA SER A 47 -5.97 17.33 -8.03
C SER A 47 -6.11 16.53 -9.33
N PHE A 48 -6.25 17.20 -10.46
CA PHE A 48 -6.39 16.62 -11.77
C PHE A 48 -5.04 16.67 -12.52
N ALA A 49 -4.75 15.64 -13.31
CA ALA A 49 -3.55 15.63 -14.15
C ALA A 49 -3.58 16.77 -15.17
N GLU A 50 -4.76 17.04 -15.71
CA GLU A 50 -4.98 18.08 -16.72
C GLU A 50 -5.98 19.12 -16.22
N LYS A 51 -5.82 20.36 -16.69
CA LYS A 51 -6.79 21.42 -16.49
C LYS A 51 -8.02 21.15 -17.37
N GLY A 52 -9.22 21.12 -16.77
CA GLY A 52 -10.42 20.74 -17.50
C GLY A 52 -11.73 21.16 -16.82
N ASN A 53 -12.82 20.77 -17.44
CA ASN A 53 -14.15 20.90 -16.86
C ASN A 53 -14.54 19.56 -16.25
N TYR A 54 -14.87 19.58 -14.96
CA TYR A 54 -15.23 18.39 -14.21
C TYR A 54 -16.53 18.61 -13.46
N THR A 55 -17.31 17.55 -13.31
CA THR A 55 -18.43 17.51 -12.38
C THR A 55 -18.11 16.49 -11.29
N ILE A 56 -18.17 16.91 -10.04
CA ILE A 56 -17.84 16.09 -8.88
C ILE A 56 -19.12 15.83 -8.09
N TYR A 57 -19.27 14.60 -7.64
CA TYR A 57 -20.29 14.15 -6.69
C TYR A 57 -19.60 13.51 -5.52
N SER A 58 -20.14 13.63 -4.31
CA SER A 58 -19.56 13.04 -3.09
C SER A 58 -20.47 12.00 -2.43
N GLY A 59 -19.90 11.18 -1.58
CA GLY A 59 -20.59 10.18 -0.77
C GLY A 59 -19.64 9.51 0.22
N THR A 60 -20.13 8.61 1.05
CA THR A 60 -19.33 7.85 2.02
C THR A 60 -18.81 6.52 1.46
N SER A 61 -19.28 6.12 0.29
CA SER A 61 -18.82 4.96 -0.49
C SER A 61 -19.21 5.17 -1.97
N LYS A 62 -18.69 4.30 -2.85
CA LYS A 62 -19.11 4.30 -4.26
C LYS A 62 -20.63 4.15 -4.43
N GLN A 63 -21.30 3.38 -3.56
CA GLN A 63 -22.72 3.09 -3.60
C GLN A 63 -23.59 4.24 -3.07
N THR A 64 -23.02 5.10 -2.26
CA THR A 64 -23.73 6.19 -1.56
C THR A 64 -23.43 7.57 -2.15
N ILE A 65 -22.89 7.64 -3.37
CA ILE A 65 -22.67 8.90 -4.08
C ILE A 65 -24.02 9.62 -4.27
N ASP A 66 -24.09 10.87 -3.80
CA ASP A 66 -25.27 11.74 -3.99
C ASP A 66 -25.21 12.42 -5.37
N TRP A 67 -25.84 11.79 -6.33
CA TRP A 67 -25.94 12.30 -7.70
C TRP A 67 -26.82 13.55 -7.85
N GLY A 68 -27.58 13.92 -6.80
CA GLY A 68 -28.43 15.10 -6.78
C GLY A 68 -27.69 16.40 -6.45
N LYS A 69 -26.40 16.32 -6.03
CA LYS A 69 -25.61 17.48 -5.61
C LYS A 69 -24.32 17.63 -6.41
N PRO A 70 -24.39 17.99 -7.71
CA PRO A 70 -23.20 18.18 -8.52
C PRO A 70 -22.42 19.43 -8.14
N ILE A 71 -21.10 19.34 -8.15
CA ILE A 71 -20.18 20.46 -8.08
C ILE A 71 -19.52 20.60 -9.45
N HIS A 72 -19.76 21.71 -10.11
CA HIS A 72 -19.26 21.98 -11.45
C HIS A 72 -17.98 22.82 -11.41
N LEU A 73 -16.89 22.27 -11.91
CA LEU A 73 -15.59 22.94 -12.02
C LEU A 73 -15.34 23.32 -13.49
N LYS A 74 -14.96 24.59 -13.71
CA LYS A 74 -14.62 25.09 -15.05
C LYS A 74 -13.14 25.44 -15.11
N SER A 75 -12.42 24.82 -16.05
CA SER A 75 -10.99 25.08 -16.26
C SER A 75 -10.14 24.95 -14.99
N GLN A 76 -10.45 23.99 -14.12
CA GLN A 76 -9.73 23.75 -12.88
C GLN A 76 -8.72 22.62 -13.03
N GLN A 77 -7.64 22.71 -12.28
CA GLN A 77 -6.65 21.63 -12.10
C GLN A 77 -6.63 21.14 -10.64
N MET A 78 -7.26 21.87 -9.74
CA MET A 78 -7.33 21.56 -8.32
C MET A 78 -8.64 22.08 -7.74
N TYR A 79 -9.21 21.32 -6.82
CA TYR A 79 -10.41 21.69 -6.07
C TYR A 79 -10.22 21.32 -4.60
N GLU A 80 -10.49 22.23 -3.68
CA GLU A 80 -10.48 22.00 -2.25
C GLU A 80 -11.89 22.06 -1.69
N VAL A 81 -12.24 21.13 -0.82
CA VAL A 81 -13.56 21.02 -0.20
C VAL A 81 -13.40 20.57 1.27
N ASP A 82 -14.30 21.06 2.13
CA ASP A 82 -14.41 20.57 3.49
C ASP A 82 -14.87 19.10 3.50
N LYS A 83 -14.34 18.30 4.43
CA LYS A 83 -14.76 16.91 4.58
C LYS A 83 -16.17 16.84 5.17
N ASP A 84 -17.04 16.14 4.47
CA ASP A 84 -18.39 15.78 4.93
C ASP A 84 -18.43 14.42 5.67
N SER A 85 -17.34 13.67 5.60
CA SER A 85 -17.13 12.40 6.31
C SER A 85 -15.64 12.18 6.58
N ARG A 86 -15.30 11.22 7.43
CA ARG A 86 -13.88 10.90 7.73
C ARG A 86 -13.09 10.47 6.51
N ARG A 87 -13.74 9.79 5.57
CA ARG A 87 -13.15 9.37 4.29
C ARG A 87 -14.18 9.50 3.17
N PRO A 88 -14.34 10.68 2.56
CA PRO A 88 -15.27 10.86 1.46
C PRO A 88 -14.80 10.13 0.19
N TYR A 89 -15.80 9.68 -0.58
CA TYR A 89 -15.64 9.16 -1.92
C TYR A 89 -16.15 10.18 -2.91
N TYR A 90 -15.50 10.28 -4.06
CA TYR A 90 -15.90 11.18 -5.12
C TYR A 90 -16.12 10.41 -6.42
N ALA A 91 -17.19 10.74 -7.13
CA ALA A 91 -17.37 10.39 -8.53
C ALA A 91 -17.03 11.63 -9.35
N VAL A 92 -16.04 11.53 -10.21
CA VAL A 92 -15.59 12.63 -11.08
C VAL A 92 -15.98 12.30 -12.51
N VAL A 93 -16.75 13.18 -13.11
CA VAL A 93 -17.22 13.09 -14.51
C VAL A 93 -16.51 14.19 -15.31
N SER A 94 -15.81 13.82 -16.37
CA SER A 94 -15.22 14.75 -17.34
C SER A 94 -16.07 14.80 -18.61
N SER A 95 -15.87 15.82 -19.43
CA SER A 95 -16.58 15.97 -20.71
C SER A 95 -16.19 14.93 -21.76
N VAL A 96 -15.12 14.17 -21.54
CA VAL A 96 -14.52 13.25 -22.54
C VAL A 96 -14.37 11.83 -22.03
N GLN A 97 -14.67 11.55 -20.76
CA GLN A 97 -14.46 10.25 -20.15
C GLN A 97 -15.66 9.81 -19.31
N ASP A 98 -15.71 8.51 -19.06
CA ASP A 98 -16.62 7.91 -18.11
C ASP A 98 -16.33 8.38 -16.67
N THR A 99 -17.21 8.01 -15.75
CA THR A 99 -17.11 8.36 -14.34
C THR A 99 -15.91 7.67 -13.68
N ILE A 100 -14.99 8.44 -13.11
CA ILE A 100 -13.88 7.95 -12.31
C ILE A 100 -14.22 8.08 -10.83
N TYR A 101 -14.15 6.96 -10.09
CA TYR A 101 -14.32 6.98 -8.64
C TYR A 101 -12.96 7.12 -7.96
N VAL A 102 -12.88 8.05 -7.00
CA VAL A 102 -11.66 8.33 -6.25
C VAL A 102 -11.95 8.54 -4.77
N ALA A 103 -10.97 8.22 -3.94
CA ALA A 103 -10.99 8.46 -2.51
C ALA A 103 -9.58 8.75 -2.01
N GLU A 104 -9.46 9.26 -0.78
CA GLU A 104 -8.16 9.38 -0.14
C GLU A 104 -7.57 7.98 0.08
N ARG A 105 -6.36 7.73 -0.45
CA ARG A 105 -5.69 6.43 -0.33
C ARG A 105 -5.22 6.17 1.09
N LYS A 106 -4.55 7.16 1.71
CA LYS A 106 -4.09 7.08 3.10
C LYS A 106 -5.27 7.08 4.05
N ILE A 107 -5.25 6.17 5.03
CA ILE A 107 -6.21 6.17 6.14
C ILE A 107 -5.57 6.90 7.32
N PRO A 108 -6.22 7.93 7.88
CA PRO A 108 -5.60 8.87 8.79
C PRO A 108 -5.59 8.38 10.26
N PHE A 109 -5.04 7.19 10.53
CA PHE A 109 -4.71 6.77 11.88
C PHE A 109 -3.55 7.60 12.43
N ASP A 110 -3.57 7.89 13.72
CA ASP A 110 -2.57 8.75 14.38
C ASP A 110 -1.17 8.11 14.40
N LYS A 111 -1.10 6.83 14.77
CA LYS A 111 0.18 6.12 14.97
C LYS A 111 0.41 4.93 14.05
N VAL A 112 -0.51 4.65 13.12
CA VAL A 112 -0.36 3.65 12.07
C VAL A 112 -0.14 4.39 10.76
N HIS A 113 1.10 4.40 10.28
CA HIS A 113 1.52 5.34 9.24
C HIS A 113 1.39 4.80 7.84
N ASN A 114 1.48 3.47 7.66
CA ASN A 114 1.45 2.81 6.37
C ASN A 114 0.05 2.26 6.00
N PHE A 115 -0.99 2.69 6.72
CA PHE A 115 -2.36 2.23 6.48
C PHE A 115 -2.93 2.92 5.23
N ARG A 116 -3.25 2.12 4.22
CA ARG A 116 -3.79 2.61 2.95
C ARG A 116 -4.66 1.61 2.21
N ASP A 117 -5.51 2.14 1.33
CA ASP A 117 -6.31 1.39 0.36
C ASP A 117 -5.48 1.12 -0.91
N ILE A 118 -5.50 -0.09 -1.44
CA ILE A 118 -4.88 -0.42 -2.73
C ILE A 118 -5.87 -0.36 -3.91
N GLY A 119 -7.07 0.18 -3.70
CA GLY A 119 -8.05 0.46 -4.76
C GLY A 119 -7.61 1.61 -5.68
N GLY A 120 -8.36 1.83 -6.75
CA GLY A 120 -8.12 2.92 -7.70
C GLY A 120 -6.95 2.68 -8.67
N ILE A 121 -6.27 1.54 -8.59
CA ILE A 121 -5.15 1.19 -9.46
C ILE A 121 -5.68 0.63 -10.78
N LYS A 122 -5.16 1.13 -11.92
CA LYS A 122 -5.54 0.65 -13.25
C LYS A 122 -4.91 -0.72 -13.55
N THR A 123 -5.70 -1.57 -14.20
CA THR A 123 -5.25 -2.87 -14.72
C THR A 123 -4.79 -2.73 -16.17
N LYS A 124 -4.07 -3.74 -16.70
CA LYS A 124 -3.58 -3.76 -18.10
C LYS A 124 -4.70 -3.65 -19.14
N ASP A 125 -5.90 -4.10 -18.82
CA ASP A 125 -7.09 -4.06 -19.68
C ASP A 125 -7.99 -2.85 -19.41
N GLY A 126 -7.49 -1.81 -18.72
CA GLY A 126 -8.17 -0.54 -18.51
C GLY A 126 -9.28 -0.57 -17.47
N ARG A 127 -9.42 -1.63 -16.70
CA ARG A 127 -10.28 -1.66 -15.52
C ARG A 127 -9.58 -0.99 -14.34
N VAL A 128 -10.31 -0.79 -13.26
CA VAL A 128 -9.79 -0.17 -12.04
C VAL A 128 -10.10 -1.07 -10.84
N VAL A 129 -9.12 -1.32 -9.99
CA VAL A 129 -9.31 -2.05 -8.73
C VAL A 129 -10.30 -1.32 -7.84
N ASN A 130 -11.27 -2.04 -7.27
CA ASN A 130 -12.31 -1.46 -6.43
C ASN A 130 -11.70 -0.78 -5.20
N TRP A 131 -12.08 0.46 -4.95
CA TRP A 131 -11.79 1.17 -3.71
C TRP A 131 -12.50 0.53 -2.53
N GLY A 132 -11.89 0.65 -1.34
CA GLY A 132 -12.51 0.23 -0.09
C GLY A 132 -12.59 -1.27 0.09
N ARG A 133 -11.79 -2.06 -0.63
CA ARG A 133 -11.84 -3.50 -0.57
C ARG A 133 -10.66 -4.13 0.14
N PHE A 134 -9.46 -3.71 -0.23
CA PHE A 134 -8.21 -4.23 0.28
C PHE A 134 -7.41 -3.10 0.91
N TYR A 135 -7.22 -3.19 2.20
CA TYR A 135 -6.37 -2.27 2.94
C TYR A 135 -5.09 -2.98 3.37
N ARG A 136 -3.98 -2.26 3.33
CA ARG A 136 -2.71 -2.71 3.85
C ARG A 136 -2.23 -1.76 4.95
N ALA A 137 -1.47 -2.28 5.93
CA ALA A 137 -1.02 -1.48 7.06
C ALA A 137 0.31 -1.97 7.65
N ASP A 138 0.94 -1.14 8.47
CA ASP A 138 1.88 -1.53 9.52
C ASP A 138 1.13 -2.08 10.75
N ALA A 139 1.86 -2.46 11.80
CA ALA A 139 1.28 -3.10 12.98
C ALA A 139 0.19 -2.24 13.65
N LEU A 140 -0.94 -2.86 13.97
CA LEU A 140 -2.11 -2.18 14.52
C LEU A 140 -2.08 -2.03 16.06
N ALA A 141 -0.95 -2.39 16.69
CA ALA A 141 -0.82 -2.37 18.15
C ALA A 141 -0.95 -0.97 18.78
N THR A 142 -0.72 0.08 18.01
CA THR A 142 -0.73 1.47 18.49
C THR A 142 -2.04 2.21 18.20
N ILE A 143 -3.02 1.55 17.58
CA ILE A 143 -4.36 2.13 17.36
C ILE A 143 -5.00 2.40 18.72
N GLN A 144 -5.64 3.56 18.86
CA GLN A 144 -6.36 3.94 20.06
C GLN A 144 -7.84 3.57 19.93
N ASP A 145 -8.51 3.27 21.06
CA ASP A 145 -9.92 2.94 21.07
C ASP A 145 -10.80 4.07 20.48
N SER A 146 -10.37 5.32 20.62
CA SER A 146 -11.01 6.49 19.99
C SER A 146 -10.98 6.47 18.45
N GLU A 147 -10.15 5.63 17.85
CA GLU A 147 -10.03 5.49 16.40
C GLU A 147 -10.85 4.29 15.85
N PHE A 148 -11.51 3.52 16.73
CA PHE A 148 -12.27 2.33 16.30
C PHE A 148 -13.43 2.66 15.35
N ASP A 149 -14.01 3.85 15.47
CA ASP A 149 -15.03 4.29 14.53
C ASP A 149 -14.53 4.35 13.09
N LEU A 150 -13.23 4.62 12.89
CA LEU A 150 -12.64 4.62 11.56
C LEU A 150 -12.67 3.23 10.92
N PHE A 151 -12.46 2.15 11.70
CA PHE A 151 -12.66 0.79 11.21
C PHE A 151 -14.10 0.54 10.75
N ASN A 152 -15.08 1.05 11.52
CA ASN A 152 -16.49 0.93 11.17
C ASN A 152 -16.83 1.68 9.89
N ASP A 153 -16.34 2.92 9.76
CA ASP A 153 -16.55 3.75 8.57
C ASP A 153 -15.94 3.11 7.31
N LEU A 154 -14.80 2.40 7.46
CA LEU A 154 -14.16 1.66 6.37
C LEU A 154 -14.87 0.33 6.07
N GLY A 155 -15.80 -0.12 6.92
CA GLY A 155 -16.48 -1.40 6.82
C GLY A 155 -15.57 -2.61 6.99
N ILE A 156 -14.40 -2.45 7.61
CA ILE A 156 -13.43 -3.53 7.80
C ILE A 156 -13.99 -4.55 8.79
N THR A 157 -14.08 -5.80 8.35
CA THR A 157 -14.60 -6.91 9.15
C THR A 157 -13.54 -7.90 9.60
N LYS A 158 -12.36 -7.89 8.93
CA LYS A 158 -11.29 -8.84 9.22
C LYS A 158 -9.92 -8.18 9.15
N VAL A 159 -9.05 -8.62 10.04
CA VAL A 159 -7.61 -8.28 10.07
C VAL A 159 -6.82 -9.56 9.87
N PHE A 160 -5.97 -9.58 8.84
CA PHE A 160 -5.01 -10.64 8.60
C PHE A 160 -3.63 -10.19 9.08
N ASP A 161 -3.11 -10.83 10.11
CA ASP A 161 -1.81 -10.53 10.72
C ASP A 161 -0.75 -11.53 10.24
N LEU A 162 0.21 -11.02 9.48
CA LEU A 162 1.28 -11.83 8.87
C LEU A 162 2.51 -11.95 9.77
N ARG A 163 2.49 -11.37 10.96
CA ARG A 163 3.62 -11.37 11.89
C ARG A 163 3.85 -12.75 12.48
N GLY A 164 5.10 -13.04 12.85
CA GLY A 164 5.43 -14.22 13.63
C GLY A 164 4.83 -14.16 15.04
N THR A 165 4.67 -15.30 15.68
CA THR A 165 4.08 -15.40 17.03
C THR A 165 4.74 -14.48 18.04
N HIS A 166 6.06 -14.44 18.06
CA HIS A 166 6.83 -13.58 18.97
C HIS A 166 6.62 -12.07 18.73
N GLU A 167 6.43 -11.65 17.47
CA GLU A 167 6.11 -10.26 17.15
C GLU A 167 4.72 -9.88 17.69
N VAL A 168 3.75 -10.81 17.58
CA VAL A 168 2.37 -10.60 18.07
C VAL A 168 2.33 -10.56 19.60
N GLU A 169 3.05 -11.46 20.28
CA GLU A 169 3.13 -11.49 21.75
C GLU A 169 3.70 -10.20 22.33
N LYS A 170 4.73 -9.63 21.68
CA LYS A 170 5.34 -8.36 22.11
C LYS A 170 4.45 -7.13 21.87
N ALA A 171 3.65 -7.14 20.83
CA ALA A 171 2.82 -6.01 20.44
C ALA A 171 1.49 -6.51 19.82
N PRO A 172 0.55 -7.01 20.65
CA PRO A 172 -0.74 -7.50 20.16
C PRO A 172 -1.52 -6.36 19.48
N ASN A 173 -2.32 -6.70 18.47
CA ASN A 173 -3.16 -5.73 17.81
C ASN A 173 -4.20 -5.13 18.76
N ASN A 174 -4.46 -3.83 18.61
CA ASN A 174 -5.61 -3.17 19.18
C ASN A 174 -6.63 -2.85 18.07
N GLN A 175 -7.73 -3.59 18.02
CA GLN A 175 -8.78 -3.47 17.02
C GLN A 175 -10.17 -3.66 17.64
N PRO A 176 -11.25 -3.14 17.01
CA PRO A 176 -12.60 -3.33 17.51
C PRO A 176 -12.96 -4.82 17.67
N LYS A 177 -13.64 -5.19 18.76
CA LYS A 177 -13.97 -6.58 19.08
C LYS A 177 -14.80 -7.31 18.03
N GLN A 178 -15.61 -6.56 17.25
CA GLN A 178 -16.41 -7.10 16.16
C GLN A 178 -15.59 -7.40 14.90
N VAL A 179 -14.37 -6.89 14.80
CA VAL A 179 -13.46 -7.17 13.68
C VAL A 179 -12.72 -8.47 13.94
N LYS A 180 -12.91 -9.45 13.08
CA LYS A 180 -12.33 -10.79 13.25
C LYS A 180 -10.80 -10.72 13.04
N TYR A 181 -10.04 -11.18 14.01
CA TYR A 181 -8.60 -11.35 13.93
C TYR A 181 -8.24 -12.72 13.34
N ILE A 182 -7.35 -12.74 12.35
CA ILE A 182 -6.86 -13.95 11.69
C ILE A 182 -5.34 -13.88 11.66
N HIS A 183 -4.67 -14.78 12.40
CA HIS A 183 -3.22 -14.87 12.44
C HIS A 183 -2.73 -15.84 11.37
N VAL A 184 -1.93 -15.34 10.43
CA VAL A 184 -1.33 -16.11 9.33
C VAL A 184 0.18 -15.84 9.31
N PRO A 185 0.97 -16.45 10.22
CA PRO A 185 2.40 -16.17 10.30
C PRO A 185 3.12 -16.65 9.03
N VAL A 186 3.77 -15.70 8.36
CA VAL A 186 4.55 -15.99 7.14
C VAL A 186 5.96 -16.44 7.47
N PHE A 187 6.60 -15.89 8.50
CA PHE A 187 7.90 -16.33 8.98
C PHE A 187 7.74 -17.35 10.12
N ASN A 188 8.39 -18.49 9.98
CA ASN A 188 8.75 -19.34 11.10
C ASN A 188 10.26 -19.18 11.37
N GLU A 189 10.69 -19.42 12.59
CA GLU A 189 12.06 -19.23 13.14
C GLU A 189 13.17 -20.09 12.47
N VAL A 190 12.98 -20.47 11.20
CA VAL A 190 13.83 -21.45 10.48
C VAL A 190 15.27 -20.96 10.28
N ASN A 191 15.54 -19.66 10.42
CA ASN A 191 16.86 -19.08 10.23
C ASN A 191 17.42 -18.36 11.49
N ALA A 192 17.24 -18.96 12.66
CA ALA A 192 17.71 -18.37 13.94
C ALA A 192 19.20 -17.98 13.92
N GLU A 193 20.07 -18.75 13.24
CA GLU A 193 21.50 -18.43 13.10
C GLU A 193 21.74 -17.21 12.23
N TYR A 194 21.02 -17.07 11.11
CA TYR A 194 21.11 -15.91 10.24
C TYR A 194 20.68 -14.62 10.97
N PHE A 195 19.57 -14.65 11.69
CA PHE A 195 19.13 -13.51 12.49
C PHE A 195 20.09 -13.18 13.65
N LYS A 196 20.69 -14.17 14.28
CA LYS A 196 21.74 -13.95 15.30
C LYS A 196 22.97 -13.27 14.72
N GLU A 197 23.38 -13.65 13.50
CA GLU A 197 24.51 -13.00 12.83
C GLU A 197 24.21 -11.54 12.48
N ILE A 198 23.00 -11.26 11.96
CA ILE A 198 22.51 -9.89 11.71
C ILE A 198 22.50 -9.08 13.00
N GLU A 199 21.95 -9.63 14.09
CA GLU A 199 21.93 -9.00 15.40
C GLU A 199 23.36 -8.72 15.92
N ARG A 200 24.28 -9.69 15.78
CA ARG A 200 25.69 -9.55 16.16
C ARG A 200 26.35 -8.40 15.39
N LYS A 201 26.20 -8.34 14.06
CA LYS A 201 26.73 -7.26 13.23
C LYS A 201 26.13 -5.91 13.60
N PHE A 202 24.82 -5.88 13.89
CA PHE A 202 24.14 -4.66 14.33
C PHE A 202 24.69 -4.17 15.66
N MET A 203 24.86 -5.05 16.65
CA MET A 203 25.36 -4.71 17.97
C MET A 203 26.84 -4.33 17.97
N SER A 204 27.66 -4.90 17.08
CA SER A 204 29.06 -4.52 16.91
C SER A 204 29.29 -3.23 16.15
N GLY A 205 28.25 -2.73 15.45
CA GLY A 205 28.35 -1.57 14.56
C GLY A 205 28.92 -1.89 13.17
N ASP A 206 29.06 -3.17 12.84
CA ASP A 206 29.59 -3.66 11.54
C ASP A 206 28.48 -3.92 10.51
N PHE A 207 27.21 -3.65 10.86
CA PHE A 207 26.06 -3.83 9.96
C PHE A 207 26.12 -2.80 8.83
N SER A 208 26.39 -3.28 7.62
CA SER A 208 26.58 -2.45 6.42
C SER A 208 25.27 -2.22 5.66
N LEU A 209 25.28 -1.27 4.72
CA LEU A 209 24.18 -1.08 3.77
C LEU A 209 23.96 -2.34 2.92
N GLU A 210 25.05 -3.01 2.52
CA GLU A 210 24.99 -4.26 1.75
C GLU A 210 24.33 -5.39 2.56
N ASP A 211 24.65 -5.53 3.85
CA ASP A 211 23.97 -6.50 4.74
C ASP A 211 22.46 -6.23 4.83
N ALA A 212 22.06 -4.96 4.95
CA ALA A 212 20.64 -4.56 5.00
C ALA A 212 19.92 -4.87 3.68
N ASP A 213 20.53 -4.52 2.56
CA ASP A 213 19.95 -4.77 1.22
C ASP A 213 19.85 -6.28 0.95
N GLN A 214 20.92 -7.04 1.23
CA GLN A 214 20.93 -8.49 1.00
C GLN A 214 19.88 -9.20 1.85
N MET A 215 19.69 -8.80 3.11
CA MET A 215 18.66 -9.35 4.00
C MET A 215 17.27 -9.18 3.39
N LEU A 216 16.98 -8.02 2.80
CA LEU A 216 15.65 -7.73 2.21
C LEU A 216 15.46 -8.40 0.84
N LEU A 217 16.52 -8.53 0.05
CA LEU A 217 16.52 -9.30 -1.19
C LEU A 217 16.25 -10.78 -0.91
N ASP A 218 16.98 -11.37 0.07
CA ASP A 218 16.78 -12.76 0.47
C ASP A 218 15.37 -13.02 0.99
N ALA A 219 14.84 -12.13 1.84
CA ALA A 219 13.47 -12.24 2.34
C ALA A 219 12.43 -12.26 1.20
N ASN A 220 12.55 -11.36 0.23
CA ASN A 220 11.62 -11.31 -0.91
C ASN A 220 11.76 -12.52 -1.85
N ARG A 221 12.98 -13.02 -2.08
CA ARG A 221 13.21 -14.30 -2.78
C ARG A 221 12.50 -15.44 -2.06
N ASP A 222 12.63 -15.51 -0.74
CA ASP A 222 12.07 -16.59 0.07
C ASP A 222 10.53 -16.52 0.13
N PHE A 223 9.93 -15.33 0.12
CA PHE A 223 8.47 -15.19 -0.01
C PHE A 223 7.95 -15.87 -1.29
N ALA A 224 8.64 -15.67 -2.41
CA ALA A 224 8.26 -16.24 -3.70
C ALA A 224 8.63 -17.72 -3.86
N SER A 225 9.38 -18.32 -2.93
CA SER A 225 9.88 -19.68 -3.06
C SER A 225 9.58 -20.57 -1.85
N LEU A 226 10.11 -20.24 -0.68
CA LEU A 226 9.97 -21.07 0.52
C LEU A 226 8.60 -20.91 1.19
N TYR A 227 8.01 -19.71 1.11
CA TYR A 227 6.75 -19.37 1.77
C TYR A 227 5.54 -19.35 0.81
N THR A 228 5.69 -19.87 -0.41
CA THR A 228 4.62 -19.89 -1.42
C THR A 228 3.30 -20.44 -0.87
N ASP A 229 3.32 -21.56 -0.14
CA ASP A 229 2.10 -22.17 0.41
C ASP A 229 1.42 -21.27 1.45
N LYS A 230 2.20 -20.54 2.27
CA LYS A 230 1.66 -19.59 3.25
C LYS A 230 0.95 -18.43 2.56
N PHE A 231 1.56 -17.89 1.50
CA PHE A 231 0.95 -16.83 0.70
C PHE A 231 -0.25 -17.33 -0.12
N LYS A 232 -0.21 -18.57 -0.61
CA LYS A 232 -1.36 -19.22 -1.24
C LYS A 232 -2.56 -19.22 -0.30
N ASP A 233 -2.40 -19.80 0.90
CA ASP A 233 -3.47 -19.88 1.89
C ASP A 233 -4.00 -18.49 2.28
N LEU A 234 -3.11 -17.52 2.48
CA LEU A 234 -3.49 -16.13 2.78
C LEU A 234 -4.30 -15.50 1.66
N VAL A 235 -3.83 -15.60 0.41
CA VAL A 235 -4.49 -15.00 -0.75
C VAL A 235 -5.87 -15.60 -0.98
N HIS A 236 -6.03 -16.94 -0.83
CA HIS A 236 -7.33 -17.57 -0.92
C HIS A 236 -8.29 -17.05 0.16
N GLN A 237 -7.86 -17.01 1.42
CA GLN A 237 -8.67 -16.47 2.51
C GLN A 237 -9.09 -15.01 2.26
N ILE A 238 -8.19 -14.16 1.75
CA ILE A 238 -8.49 -12.77 1.41
C ILE A 238 -9.50 -12.67 0.25
N LEU A 239 -9.34 -13.49 -0.79
CA LEU A 239 -10.18 -13.45 -1.98
C LEU A 239 -11.55 -14.13 -1.81
N GLU A 240 -11.74 -14.93 -0.77
CA GLU A 240 -13.06 -15.46 -0.39
C GLU A 240 -13.96 -14.42 0.29
N GLU A 241 -13.36 -13.35 0.84
CA GLU A 241 -14.11 -12.35 1.59
C GLU A 241 -15.00 -11.46 0.71
N ASP A 242 -16.19 -11.15 1.19
CA ASP A 242 -17.13 -10.24 0.54
C ASP A 242 -17.08 -8.81 1.10
N THR A 243 -16.48 -8.65 2.26
CA THR A 243 -16.38 -7.40 3.01
C THR A 243 -14.97 -6.81 2.95
N PRO A 244 -14.78 -5.52 3.21
CA PRO A 244 -13.47 -4.90 3.32
C PRO A 244 -12.59 -5.60 4.36
N ILE A 245 -11.32 -5.79 4.03
CA ILE A 245 -10.32 -6.40 4.91
C ILE A 245 -9.05 -5.55 5.00
N VAL A 246 -8.30 -5.72 6.08
CA VAL A 246 -6.94 -5.22 6.19
C VAL A 246 -5.97 -6.38 6.42
N TYR A 247 -4.81 -6.36 5.76
CA TYR A 247 -3.70 -7.25 6.03
C TYR A 247 -2.46 -6.44 6.35
N HIS A 248 -1.67 -6.93 7.31
CA HIS A 248 -0.51 -6.20 7.80
C HIS A 248 0.61 -7.12 8.28
N CYS A 249 1.81 -6.56 8.41
CA CYS A 249 2.91 -7.15 9.17
C CYS A 249 3.43 -6.12 10.20
N SER A 250 4.71 -6.11 10.55
CA SER A 250 5.24 -5.16 11.51
C SER A 250 5.41 -3.75 10.94
N ALA A 251 6.10 -3.60 9.79
CA ALA A 251 6.27 -2.32 9.11
C ALA A 251 5.29 -2.10 7.93
N GLY A 252 4.47 -3.10 7.61
CA GLY A 252 3.56 -3.03 6.46
C GLY A 252 4.26 -2.95 5.11
N LYS A 253 5.52 -3.41 5.01
CA LYS A 253 6.35 -3.24 3.80
C LYS A 253 6.57 -4.56 3.04
N ASP A 254 7.39 -5.50 3.53
CA ASP A 254 7.85 -6.66 2.75
C ASP A 254 6.79 -7.76 2.63
N ARG A 255 6.40 -8.45 3.73
CA ARG A 255 5.32 -9.46 3.74
C ARG A 255 4.01 -8.90 3.20
N THR A 256 3.64 -7.71 3.66
CA THR A 256 2.46 -6.96 3.22
C THR A 256 2.59 -6.52 1.77
N GLY A 257 3.78 -6.09 1.34
CA GLY A 257 4.07 -5.68 -0.03
C GLY A 257 3.96 -6.84 -1.02
N PHE A 258 4.52 -8.00 -0.68
CA PHE A 258 4.39 -9.18 -1.51
C PHE A 258 2.93 -9.68 -1.59
N THR A 259 2.17 -9.63 -0.48
CA THR A 259 0.72 -9.91 -0.50
C THR A 259 0.00 -8.96 -1.46
N SER A 260 0.28 -7.64 -1.39
CA SER A 260 -0.28 -6.66 -2.33
C SER A 260 0.10 -6.98 -3.78
N ALA A 261 1.37 -7.36 -4.01
CA ALA A 261 1.85 -7.72 -5.34
C ALA A 261 1.12 -8.93 -5.92
N LEU A 262 0.84 -9.95 -5.12
CA LEU A 262 0.07 -11.11 -5.54
C LEU A 262 -1.38 -10.73 -5.87
N LEU A 263 -2.06 -10.00 -4.98
CA LEU A 263 -3.44 -9.56 -5.20
C LEU A 263 -3.56 -8.71 -6.47
N LEU A 264 -2.68 -7.72 -6.63
CA LEU A 264 -2.68 -6.84 -7.81
C LEU A 264 -2.32 -7.60 -9.11
N SER A 265 -1.40 -8.57 -9.05
CA SER A 265 -1.07 -9.43 -10.19
C SER A 265 -2.25 -10.33 -10.61
N ILE A 266 -2.97 -10.89 -9.64
CA ILE A 266 -4.20 -11.68 -9.89
C ILE A 266 -5.24 -10.79 -10.59
N LEU A 267 -5.36 -9.52 -10.18
CA LEU A 267 -6.28 -8.54 -10.75
C LEU A 267 -5.77 -7.89 -12.05
N ASN A 268 -4.70 -8.43 -12.64
CA ASN A 268 -4.14 -8.01 -13.93
C ASN A 268 -3.53 -6.59 -13.92
N VAL A 269 -3.00 -6.13 -12.80
CA VAL A 269 -2.18 -4.91 -12.74
C VAL A 269 -0.78 -5.21 -13.31
N ASP A 270 -0.16 -4.25 -13.99
CA ASP A 270 1.19 -4.43 -14.52
C ASP A 270 2.26 -4.33 -13.41
N ARG A 271 3.43 -4.97 -13.66
CA ARG A 271 4.52 -5.07 -12.69
C ARG A 271 5.08 -3.70 -12.30
N ALA A 272 5.23 -2.78 -13.24
CA ALA A 272 5.78 -1.46 -12.94
C ALA A 272 4.89 -0.69 -11.98
N THR A 273 3.57 -0.70 -12.20
CA THR A 273 2.58 -0.11 -11.30
C THR A 273 2.59 -0.76 -9.90
N ILE A 274 2.78 -2.09 -9.83
CA ILE A 274 2.88 -2.80 -8.54
C ILE A 274 4.15 -2.37 -7.78
N LEU A 275 5.28 -2.20 -8.48
CA LEU A 275 6.52 -1.71 -7.88
C LEU A 275 6.40 -0.25 -7.41
N ASP A 276 5.67 0.59 -8.14
CA ASP A 276 5.38 1.96 -7.73
C ASP A 276 4.51 2.00 -6.47
N GLU A 277 3.48 1.14 -6.38
CA GLU A 277 2.65 1.02 -5.17
C GLU A 277 3.47 0.54 -3.97
N TYR A 278 4.37 -0.40 -4.16
CA TYR A 278 5.28 -0.86 -3.11
C TYR A 278 6.18 0.28 -2.60
N GLU A 279 6.77 1.07 -3.50
CA GLU A 279 7.63 2.21 -3.18
C GLU A 279 6.89 3.34 -2.44
N MET A 280 5.56 3.44 -2.58
CA MET A 280 4.74 4.37 -1.80
C MET A 280 4.88 4.17 -0.28
N THR A 281 5.36 3.02 0.17
CA THR A 281 5.70 2.78 1.58
C THR A 281 6.66 3.84 2.10
N ASN A 282 7.71 4.20 1.35
CA ASN A 282 8.67 5.23 1.75
C ASN A 282 7.98 6.58 1.96
N PHE A 283 7.06 6.94 1.07
CA PHE A 283 6.30 8.19 1.20
C PHE A 283 5.51 8.24 2.51
N TYR A 284 4.83 7.15 2.88
CA TYR A 284 4.00 7.11 4.09
C TYR A 284 4.80 6.99 5.39
N THR A 285 6.01 6.39 5.34
CA THR A 285 6.78 6.06 6.55
C THR A 285 8.07 6.87 6.75
N GLN A 286 8.44 7.73 5.80
CA GLN A 286 9.71 8.45 5.82
C GLN A 286 9.97 9.20 7.14
N HIS A 287 8.98 9.95 7.65
CA HIS A 287 9.10 10.67 8.91
C HIS A 287 9.34 9.74 10.10
N THR A 288 8.67 8.59 10.13
CA THR A 288 8.85 7.58 11.20
C THR A 288 10.25 6.96 11.14
N ILE A 289 10.81 6.76 9.95
CA ILE A 289 12.16 6.24 9.76
C ILE A 289 13.19 7.21 10.36
N GLU A 290 13.12 8.49 10.03
CA GLU A 290 14.04 9.50 10.54
C GLU A 290 13.91 9.68 12.07
N ASP A 291 12.69 9.72 12.60
CA ASP A 291 12.43 9.77 14.04
C ASP A 291 13.02 8.56 14.77
N ASN A 292 12.91 7.37 14.20
CA ASN A 292 13.47 6.16 14.79
C ASN A 292 15.02 6.17 14.76
N ILE A 293 15.63 6.66 13.69
CA ILE A 293 17.10 6.83 13.59
C ILE A 293 17.58 7.78 14.69
N GLU A 294 16.88 8.90 14.91
CA GLU A 294 17.22 9.86 15.93
C GLU A 294 17.08 9.26 17.35
N LYS A 295 15.97 8.57 17.62
CA LYS A 295 15.72 7.90 18.91
C LYS A 295 16.78 6.83 19.20
N MET A 296 17.10 5.97 18.23
CA MET A 296 18.12 4.93 18.38
C MET A 296 19.50 5.53 18.66
N SER A 297 19.86 6.61 17.97
CA SER A 297 21.14 7.30 18.19
C SER A 297 21.26 7.87 19.61
N LYS A 298 20.13 8.23 20.25
CA LYS A 298 20.08 8.75 21.63
C LYS A 298 20.03 7.65 22.69
N LEU A 299 19.30 6.56 22.41
CA LEU A 299 19.02 5.50 23.40
C LEU A 299 20.14 4.45 23.52
N MET A 300 20.99 4.34 22.51
CA MET A 300 22.06 3.33 22.45
C MET A 300 23.46 3.95 22.33
N PRO A 301 23.92 4.73 23.34
CA PRO A 301 25.24 5.36 23.29
C PRO A 301 26.41 4.36 23.28
N GLY A 302 26.14 3.08 23.55
CA GLY A 302 27.12 1.99 23.49
C GLY A 302 27.31 1.39 22.09
N ILE A 303 26.41 1.62 21.14
CA ILE A 303 26.61 1.24 19.74
C ILE A 303 27.54 2.28 19.11
N LYS A 304 28.80 1.93 18.94
CA LYS A 304 29.88 2.83 18.52
C LYS A 304 29.61 3.58 17.22
N LYS A 305 28.76 3.06 16.32
CA LYS A 305 28.41 3.74 15.07
C LYS A 305 27.20 3.04 14.39
N ILE A 306 26.00 3.57 14.59
CA ILE A 306 24.87 3.12 13.78
C ILE A 306 25.08 3.59 12.34
N ASN A 307 25.13 2.64 11.40
CA ASN A 307 25.08 2.97 9.99
C ASN A 307 23.68 3.43 9.60
N LYS A 308 23.49 4.75 9.51
CA LYS A 308 22.19 5.36 9.23
C LYS A 308 21.63 4.97 7.86
N GLU A 309 22.50 4.74 6.87
CA GLU A 309 22.08 4.32 5.53
C GLU A 309 21.59 2.87 5.53
N ALA A 310 22.28 1.98 6.22
CA ALA A 310 21.84 0.60 6.44
C ALA A 310 20.47 0.58 7.14
N PHE A 311 20.32 1.42 8.17
CA PHE A 311 19.05 1.51 8.90
C PHE A 311 17.92 2.06 8.03
N ARG A 312 18.18 3.11 7.21
CA ARG A 312 17.18 3.61 6.24
C ARG A 312 16.78 2.55 5.24
N SER A 313 17.73 1.79 4.72
CA SER A 313 17.43 0.69 3.81
C SER A 313 16.63 -0.41 4.48
N MET A 314 17.03 -0.81 5.71
CA MET A 314 16.32 -1.83 6.47
C MET A 314 14.87 -1.41 6.82
N MET A 315 14.62 -0.13 7.11
CA MET A 315 13.30 0.39 7.49
C MET A 315 12.45 0.85 6.30
N GLY A 316 13.07 1.25 5.21
CA GLY A 316 12.42 1.64 3.96
C GLY A 316 12.22 0.46 3.00
N VAL A 317 11.91 0.80 1.74
CA VAL A 317 11.81 -0.15 0.64
C VAL A 317 12.56 0.36 -0.58
N LYS A 318 13.04 -0.56 -1.42
CA LYS A 318 13.57 -0.31 -2.76
C LYS A 318 12.81 -1.21 -3.73
N LYS A 319 12.56 -0.75 -4.95
CA LYS A 319 11.87 -1.56 -5.98
C LYS A 319 12.58 -2.90 -6.20
N GLU A 320 13.90 -2.92 -6.10
CA GLU A 320 14.76 -4.09 -6.27
C GLU A 320 14.42 -5.21 -5.27
N PHE A 321 13.93 -4.88 -4.06
CA PHE A 321 13.54 -5.89 -3.09
C PHE A 321 12.35 -6.70 -3.58
N LEU A 322 11.26 -6.04 -3.97
CA LEU A 322 10.09 -6.74 -4.53
C LEU A 322 10.37 -7.30 -5.93
N GLN A 323 11.23 -6.65 -6.72
CA GLN A 323 11.68 -7.16 -8.01
C GLN A 323 12.36 -8.52 -7.87
N MET A 324 13.16 -8.75 -6.82
CA MET A 324 13.76 -10.05 -6.52
C MET A 324 12.71 -11.16 -6.39
N ALA A 325 11.56 -10.88 -5.78
CA ALA A 325 10.46 -11.85 -5.73
C ALA A 325 9.89 -12.14 -7.13
N PHE A 326 9.68 -11.11 -7.96
CA PHE A 326 9.25 -11.30 -9.34
C PHE A 326 10.25 -12.07 -10.18
N ASP A 327 11.55 -11.77 -10.05
CA ASP A 327 12.62 -12.47 -10.77
C ASP A 327 12.70 -13.94 -10.36
N THR A 328 12.51 -14.22 -9.07
CA THR A 328 12.43 -15.60 -8.55
C THR A 328 11.24 -16.34 -9.15
N ILE A 329 10.08 -15.69 -9.25
CA ILE A 329 8.88 -16.25 -9.89
C ILE A 329 9.14 -16.53 -11.37
N ASP A 330 9.74 -15.58 -12.08
CA ASP A 330 10.04 -15.72 -13.50
C ASP A 330 11.01 -16.90 -13.77
N GLN A 331 12.09 -16.97 -12.99
CA GLN A 331 13.13 -18.00 -13.14
C GLN A 331 12.64 -19.39 -12.72
N LYS A 332 11.93 -19.51 -11.60
CA LYS A 332 11.58 -20.79 -10.99
C LYS A 332 10.29 -21.37 -11.53
N TYR A 333 9.32 -20.52 -11.92
CA TYR A 333 7.96 -20.95 -12.30
C TYR A 333 7.55 -20.51 -13.70
N GLY A 334 8.41 -19.81 -14.44
CA GLY A 334 8.14 -19.38 -15.81
C GLY A 334 7.18 -18.19 -15.90
N GLY A 335 7.14 -17.36 -14.88
CA GLY A 335 6.39 -16.10 -14.85
C GLY A 335 5.16 -16.10 -13.96
N MET A 336 4.64 -14.89 -13.73
CA MET A 336 3.56 -14.64 -12.76
C MET A 336 2.26 -15.36 -13.13
N ASP A 337 1.91 -15.49 -14.39
CA ASP A 337 0.67 -16.18 -14.80
C ASP A 337 0.73 -17.68 -14.47
N ASN A 338 1.90 -18.31 -14.69
CA ASN A 338 2.14 -19.69 -14.28
C ASN A 338 2.14 -19.85 -12.76
N TYR A 339 2.72 -18.88 -12.04
CA TYR A 339 2.74 -18.87 -10.58
C TYR A 339 1.33 -18.78 -10.00
N ILE A 340 0.50 -17.87 -10.50
CA ILE A 340 -0.91 -17.72 -10.10
C ILE A 340 -1.67 -19.05 -10.34
N LYS A 341 -1.50 -19.66 -11.51
CA LYS A 341 -2.23 -20.86 -11.89
C LYS A 341 -1.74 -22.11 -11.14
N ASN A 342 -0.45 -22.34 -11.12
CA ASN A 342 0.11 -23.63 -10.70
C ASN A 342 0.55 -23.63 -9.22
N GLN A 343 1.01 -22.50 -8.69
CA GLN A 343 1.47 -22.40 -7.31
C GLN A 343 0.36 -21.88 -6.39
N LEU A 344 -0.32 -20.79 -6.77
CA LEU A 344 -1.45 -20.29 -5.99
C LEU A 344 -2.73 -21.11 -6.23
N GLY A 345 -2.80 -21.92 -7.29
CA GLY A 345 -3.94 -22.78 -7.58
C GLY A 345 -5.18 -22.03 -8.07
N ILE A 346 -5.00 -20.84 -8.64
CA ILE A 346 -6.10 -20.01 -9.18
C ILE A 346 -6.18 -20.25 -10.69
N SER A 347 -7.21 -20.95 -11.13
CA SER A 347 -7.45 -21.24 -12.54
C SER A 347 -7.73 -19.96 -13.35
N ASP A 348 -7.55 -20.03 -14.68
CA ASP A 348 -7.84 -18.91 -15.58
C ASP A 348 -9.32 -18.46 -15.51
N GLN A 349 -10.24 -19.39 -15.24
CA GLN A 349 -11.66 -19.09 -15.06
C GLN A 349 -11.93 -18.36 -13.75
N GLU A 350 -11.35 -18.84 -12.64
CA GLU A 350 -11.44 -18.18 -11.33
C GLU A 350 -10.81 -16.79 -11.37
N ARG A 351 -9.62 -16.66 -11.98
CA ARG A 351 -8.96 -15.37 -12.13
C ARG A 351 -9.83 -14.35 -12.87
N LYS A 352 -10.49 -14.75 -13.96
CA LYS A 352 -11.46 -13.91 -14.70
C LYS A 352 -12.63 -13.49 -13.80
N ALA A 353 -13.15 -14.39 -12.99
CA ALA A 353 -14.22 -14.10 -12.04
C ALA A 353 -13.76 -13.10 -10.95
N LEU A 354 -12.55 -13.28 -10.40
CA LEU A 354 -11.94 -12.38 -9.43
C LEU A 354 -11.70 -10.99 -10.00
N ILE A 355 -11.17 -10.88 -11.23
CA ILE A 355 -11.02 -9.59 -11.93
C ILE A 355 -12.38 -8.91 -12.04
N LYS A 356 -13.43 -9.62 -12.49
CA LYS A 356 -14.77 -9.05 -12.60
C LYS A 356 -15.33 -8.59 -11.25
N ARG A 357 -15.08 -9.35 -10.17
CA ARG A 357 -15.58 -9.08 -8.81
C ARG A 357 -14.88 -7.88 -8.17
N TYR A 358 -13.57 -7.76 -8.34
CA TYR A 358 -12.75 -6.80 -7.62
C TYR A 358 -12.30 -5.59 -8.44
N THR A 359 -12.76 -5.48 -9.69
CA THR A 359 -12.49 -4.33 -10.55
C THR A 359 -13.75 -3.85 -11.25
N TYR A 360 -13.76 -2.59 -11.67
CA TYR A 360 -14.83 -2.02 -12.48
C TYR A 360 -14.25 -1.46 -13.80
N LYS A 361 -15.09 -1.30 -14.81
CA LYS A 361 -14.75 -0.56 -16.03
C LYS A 361 -14.96 0.93 -15.77
N MET A 362 -14.06 1.74 -16.28
CA MET A 362 -14.24 3.18 -16.38
C MET A 362 -15.24 3.47 -17.49
#